data_b07980b39da79b1134d42e13f62876cf
#
_entry.id   b07980b39da79b1134d42e13f62876cf
#
_cell.length_a   1.000
_cell.length_b   1.000
_cell.length_c   1.000
_cell.angle_alpha   90.00
_cell.angle_beta   90.00
_cell.angle_gamma   90.00
#
_symmetry.space_group_name_H-M   'P 1'
#
loop_
_entity.id
_entity.type
_entity.pdbx_description
1 polymer ?
#
loop_
_entity_poly.entity_id
_entity_poly.type
_entity_poly.pdbx_seq_one_letter_code
_entity_poly.pdbx_strand_id
1 'polypeptide(L)'
;MMTSNECQWDKMYKNRSIDGKLNVCGSKIASLRKMVRPRMSQRMLADRLQLAGLDLDKNAISKIEAGQRFVTDIELNAFARLFGVSVDELLGFPET
;
A
#
# COMPACT_ATOMS: atom_id res chain seq x y z
N MET A 1 -18.83 -2.86 28.07
CA MET A 1 -19.18 -2.52 26.77
C MET A 1 -18.01 -2.01 25.91
N MET A 2 -17.17 -1.30 26.50
CA MET A 2 -16.07 -0.67 25.74
C MET A 2 -14.82 -1.50 25.69
N THR A 3 -14.76 -2.58 26.45
CA THR A 3 -13.49 -3.27 26.65
C THR A 3 -12.91 -3.85 25.37
N SER A 4 -13.70 -4.59 24.61
CA SER A 4 -13.16 -5.18 23.37
C SER A 4 -12.87 -4.12 22.32
N ASN A 5 -13.68 -3.06 22.28
CA ASN A 5 -13.40 -1.95 21.38
C ASN A 5 -12.11 -1.24 21.77
N GLU A 6 -11.89 -1.10 23.07
CA GLU A 6 -10.66 -0.47 23.53
C GLU A 6 -9.43 -1.25 23.09
N CYS A 7 -9.49 -2.57 23.15
CA CYS A 7 -8.38 -3.39 22.70
C CYS A 7 -8.09 -3.21 21.22
N GLN A 8 -9.13 -3.14 20.40
CA GLN A 8 -8.96 -2.93 18.97
C GLN A 8 -8.40 -1.54 18.70
N TRP A 9 -8.91 -0.54 19.40
CA TRP A 9 -8.41 0.81 19.27
C TRP A 9 -6.93 0.91 19.59
N ASP A 10 -6.50 0.25 20.67
CA ASP A 10 -5.09 0.25 21.04
C ASP A 10 -4.23 -0.29 19.92
N LYS A 11 -4.64 -1.39 19.30
CA LYS A 11 -3.87 -1.98 18.22
C LYS A 11 -3.78 -1.05 17.02
N MET A 12 -4.87 -0.37 16.68
CA MET A 12 -4.89 0.55 15.56
C MET A 12 -4.04 1.79 15.82
N TYR A 13 -4.12 2.31 17.04
CA TYR A 13 -3.38 3.52 17.38
C TYR A 13 -1.89 3.28 17.53
N LYS A 14 -1.46 2.05 17.57
CA LYS A 14 -0.04 1.74 17.54
C LYS A 14 0.48 1.64 16.11
N ASN A 15 -0.27 2.17 15.16
CA ASN A 15 0.13 2.26 13.76
C ASN A 15 0.28 0.91 13.09
N ARG A 16 -0.50 -0.07 13.54
CA ARG A 16 -0.51 -1.38 12.93
C ARG A 16 -1.93 -1.81 12.66
N SER A 17 -2.13 -2.52 11.57
CA SER A 17 -3.41 -3.17 11.32
C SER A 17 -3.59 -4.34 12.29
N ILE A 18 -4.80 -4.91 12.30
CA ILE A 18 -5.10 -6.03 13.19
C ILE A 18 -4.14 -7.19 12.99
N ASP A 19 -3.69 -7.43 11.77
CA ASP A 19 -2.76 -8.49 11.45
C ASP A 19 -1.29 -8.09 11.65
N GLY A 20 -1.04 -6.92 12.23
CA GLY A 20 0.31 -6.48 12.57
C GLY A 20 1.05 -5.78 11.45
N LYS A 21 0.41 -5.56 10.30
CA LYS A 21 1.06 -4.89 9.19
C LYS A 21 1.02 -3.39 9.35
N LEU A 22 1.99 -2.72 8.73
CA LEU A 22 2.14 -1.27 8.82
C LEU A 22 1.42 -0.52 7.71
N ASN A 23 0.81 -1.24 6.77
CA ASN A 23 -0.05 -0.64 5.76
C ASN A 23 -1.09 -1.67 5.35
N VAL A 24 -2.17 -1.21 4.73
CA VAL A 24 -3.24 -2.10 4.26
C VAL A 24 -3.25 -2.24 2.73
N CYS A 25 -2.47 -1.44 2.03
CA CYS A 25 -2.49 -1.39 0.57
C CYS A 25 -1.45 -2.29 -0.10
N GLY A 26 -0.50 -2.83 0.66
CA GLY A 26 0.66 -3.52 0.07
C GLY A 26 0.29 -4.72 -0.79
N SER A 27 -0.61 -5.57 -0.30
CA SER A 27 -1.01 -6.76 -1.06
C SER A 27 -1.74 -6.37 -2.35
N LYS A 28 -2.54 -5.32 -2.31
CA LYS A 28 -3.24 -4.85 -3.50
C LYS A 28 -2.26 -4.28 -4.52
N ILE A 29 -1.27 -3.53 -4.05
CA ILE A 29 -0.22 -3.01 -4.92
C ILE A 29 0.52 -4.16 -5.60
N ALA A 30 0.87 -5.20 -4.85
CA ALA A 30 1.54 -6.36 -5.41
C ALA A 30 0.67 -7.04 -6.47
N SER A 31 -0.61 -7.19 -6.20
CA SER A 31 -1.54 -7.80 -7.15
C SER A 31 -1.64 -7.00 -8.43
N LEU A 32 -1.80 -5.68 -8.31
CA LEU A 32 -1.90 -4.81 -9.48
C LEU A 32 -0.63 -4.85 -10.31
N ARG A 33 0.53 -4.82 -9.63
CA ARG A 33 1.81 -4.90 -10.33
C ARG A 33 1.91 -6.19 -11.15
N LYS A 34 1.49 -7.30 -10.56
CA LYS A 34 1.59 -8.61 -11.22
C LYS A 34 0.59 -8.75 -12.37
N MET A 35 -0.46 -7.96 -12.38
CA MET A 35 -1.48 -8.00 -13.43
C MET A 35 -1.09 -7.20 -14.66
N VAL A 36 -0.12 -6.32 -14.55
CA VAL A 36 0.30 -5.47 -15.68
C VAL A 36 0.94 -6.34 -16.76
N ARG A 37 0.64 -6.04 -18.02
CA ARG A 37 1.23 -6.71 -19.18
C ARG A 37 1.84 -5.67 -20.10
N PRO A 38 3.10 -5.84 -20.55
CA PRO A 38 4.03 -6.90 -20.13
C PRO A 38 4.36 -6.81 -18.64
N ARG A 39 4.92 -7.90 -18.11
CA ARG A 39 5.13 -8.06 -16.68
C ARG A 39 5.94 -6.90 -16.09
N MET A 40 5.51 -6.42 -14.93
CA MET A 40 6.20 -5.34 -14.23
C MET A 40 6.86 -5.89 -12.97
N SER A 41 8.18 -5.76 -12.88
CA SER A 41 8.92 -6.13 -11.68
C SER A 41 8.83 -5.02 -10.64
N GLN A 42 9.25 -5.32 -9.41
CA GLN A 42 9.34 -4.30 -8.37
C GLN A 42 10.28 -3.18 -8.77
N ARG A 43 11.37 -3.51 -9.45
CA ARG A 43 12.32 -2.51 -9.91
C ARG A 43 11.71 -1.61 -10.96
N MET A 44 10.96 -2.18 -11.88
CA MET A 44 10.28 -1.38 -12.90
C MET A 44 9.25 -0.44 -12.28
N LEU A 45 8.55 -0.92 -11.25
CA LEU A 45 7.61 -0.07 -10.54
C LEU A 45 8.33 1.09 -9.87
N ALA A 46 9.45 0.81 -9.20
CA ALA A 46 10.25 1.85 -8.58
C ALA A 46 10.72 2.89 -9.60
N ASP A 47 11.17 2.43 -10.77
CA ASP A 47 11.64 3.33 -11.82
C ASP A 47 10.51 4.25 -12.30
N ARG A 48 9.31 3.71 -12.47
CA ARG A 48 8.17 4.51 -12.91
C ARG A 48 7.77 5.54 -11.87
N LEU A 49 7.82 5.17 -10.59
CA LEU A 49 7.51 6.11 -9.52
C LEU A 49 8.53 7.23 -9.45
N GLN A 50 9.81 6.91 -9.68
CA GLN A 50 10.84 7.94 -9.71
C GLN A 50 10.62 8.92 -10.84
N LEU A 51 10.17 8.45 -12.00
CA LEU A 51 9.82 9.34 -13.10
C LEU A 51 8.65 10.25 -12.72
N ALA A 52 7.78 9.81 -11.85
CA ALA A 52 6.67 10.62 -11.36
C ALA A 52 7.07 11.52 -10.19
N GLY A 53 8.33 11.52 -9.80
CA GLY A 53 8.84 12.36 -8.75
C GLY A 53 8.85 11.75 -7.36
N LEU A 54 8.59 10.46 -7.26
CA LEU A 54 8.52 9.77 -5.97
C LEU A 54 9.75 8.88 -5.80
N ASP A 55 10.55 9.16 -4.78
CA ASP A 55 11.84 8.51 -4.58
C ASP A 55 11.67 7.25 -3.74
N LEU A 56 11.18 6.20 -4.37
CA LEU A 56 11.07 4.87 -3.77
C LEU A 56 11.90 3.90 -4.59
N ASP A 57 12.79 3.17 -3.91
CA ASP A 57 13.60 2.16 -4.59
C ASP A 57 12.92 0.79 -4.50
N LYS A 58 13.56 -0.21 -5.10
CA LYS A 58 13.04 -1.58 -5.11
C LYS A 58 12.83 -2.11 -3.70
N ASN A 59 13.74 -1.79 -2.78
CA ASN A 59 13.65 -2.28 -1.40
C ASN A 59 12.44 -1.68 -0.70
N ALA A 60 12.18 -0.39 -0.92
CA ALA A 60 11.01 0.26 -0.37
C ALA A 60 9.73 -0.40 -0.90
N ILE A 61 9.68 -0.67 -2.20
CA ILE A 61 8.53 -1.34 -2.81
C ILE A 61 8.32 -2.72 -2.18
N SER A 62 9.40 -3.47 -2.03
CA SER A 62 9.33 -4.81 -1.43
C SER A 62 8.74 -4.75 -0.03
N LYS A 63 9.19 -3.79 0.78
CA LYS A 63 8.70 -3.65 2.14
C LYS A 63 7.23 -3.22 2.17
N ILE A 64 6.84 -2.33 1.26
CA ILE A 64 5.44 -1.91 1.16
C ILE A 64 4.56 -3.11 0.83
N GLU A 65 4.96 -3.91 -0.16
CA GLU A 65 4.15 -5.06 -0.57
C GLU A 65 4.05 -6.11 0.53
N ALA A 66 5.07 -6.21 1.37
CA ALA A 66 5.07 -7.14 2.51
C ALA A 66 4.37 -6.58 3.74
N GLY A 67 3.94 -5.32 3.72
CA GLY A 67 3.31 -4.69 4.87
C GLY A 67 4.28 -4.29 5.96
N GLN A 68 5.56 -4.13 5.62
CA GLN A 68 6.62 -3.86 6.59
C GLN A 68 7.05 -2.39 6.60
N ARG A 69 6.30 -1.52 5.96
CA ARG A 69 6.64 -0.12 5.84
C ARG A 69 5.36 0.69 5.78
N PHE A 70 5.36 1.85 6.45
CA PHE A 70 4.26 2.80 6.32
C PHE A 70 4.22 3.36 4.90
N VAL A 71 3.03 3.71 4.45
CA VAL A 71 2.82 4.34 3.16
C VAL A 71 2.16 5.69 3.42
N THR A 72 2.78 6.75 2.93
CA THR A 72 2.22 8.10 3.09
C THR A 72 1.08 8.31 2.11
N ASP A 73 0.27 9.32 2.38
CA ASP A 73 -0.84 9.65 1.47
C ASP A 73 -0.32 10.12 0.11
N ILE A 74 0.83 10.77 0.07
CA ILE A 74 1.46 11.16 -1.19
C ILE A 74 1.84 9.92 -2.00
N GLU A 75 2.44 8.95 -1.34
CA GLU A 75 2.82 7.69 -1.99
C GLU A 75 1.59 6.91 -2.46
N LEU A 76 0.56 6.85 -1.61
CA LEU A 76 -0.67 6.16 -1.95
C LEU A 76 -1.32 6.75 -3.18
N ASN A 77 -1.36 8.07 -3.26
CA ASN A 77 -1.91 8.76 -4.41
C ASN A 77 -1.11 8.47 -5.68
N ALA A 78 0.21 8.39 -5.57
CA ALA A 78 1.06 8.07 -6.71
C ALA A 78 0.80 6.66 -7.23
N PHE A 79 0.66 5.68 -6.32
CA PHE A 79 0.32 4.32 -6.73
C PHE A 79 -1.05 4.27 -7.43
N ALA A 80 -2.02 4.98 -6.89
CA ALA A 80 -3.36 5.01 -7.47
C ALA A 80 -3.32 5.55 -8.91
N ARG A 81 -2.60 6.63 -9.11
CA ARG A 81 -2.47 7.22 -10.43
C ARG A 81 -1.74 6.31 -11.40
N LEU A 82 -0.67 5.69 -10.95
CA LEU A 82 0.13 4.82 -11.81
C LEU A 82 -0.67 3.62 -12.29
N PHE A 83 -1.45 3.01 -11.38
CA PHE A 83 -2.23 1.83 -11.74
C PHE A 83 -3.61 2.17 -12.30
N GLY A 84 -4.00 3.44 -12.30
CA GLY A 84 -5.31 3.83 -12.81
C GLY A 84 -6.47 3.37 -11.96
N VAL A 85 -6.28 3.29 -10.66
CA VAL A 85 -7.31 2.87 -9.71
C VAL A 85 -7.55 3.98 -8.70
N SER A 86 -8.63 3.88 -7.93
CA SER A 86 -8.89 4.83 -6.86
C SER A 86 -8.07 4.49 -5.62
N VAL A 87 -7.87 5.48 -4.75
CA VAL A 87 -7.25 5.25 -3.45
C VAL A 87 -8.11 4.28 -2.63
N ASP A 88 -9.43 4.41 -2.73
CA ASP A 88 -10.33 3.49 -2.02
C ASP A 88 -10.07 2.04 -2.41
N GLU A 89 -9.86 1.79 -3.68
CA GLU A 89 -9.55 0.43 -4.13
C GLU A 89 -8.23 -0.07 -3.54
N LEU A 90 -7.23 0.79 -3.46
CA LEU A 90 -5.95 0.42 -2.86
C LEU A 90 -6.10 0.09 -1.38
N LEU A 91 -6.99 0.79 -0.69
CA LEU A 91 -7.23 0.58 0.73
C LEU A 91 -8.19 -0.56 1.01
N GLY A 92 -8.74 -1.18 -0.03
CA GLY A 92 -9.60 -2.33 0.13
C GLY A 92 -11.06 -2.00 0.39
N PHE A 93 -11.46 -0.75 0.21
CA PHE A 93 -12.88 -0.38 0.34
C PHE A 93 -13.60 -0.73 -0.95
N PRO A 94 -14.79 -1.34 -0.87
CA PRO A 94 -15.53 -1.65 -2.09
C PRO A 94 -15.99 -0.39 -2.79
N GLU A 95 -15.95 -0.43 -4.10
CA GLU A 95 -16.51 0.66 -4.90
C GLU A 95 -18.00 0.46 -5.04
N THR A 96 -18.74 1.49 -4.83
CA THR A 96 -20.21 1.43 -4.95
C THR A 96 -20.67 2.01 -6.25
#